data_a3186003d85ffae0d1a27855dabc6c93
#
_entry.id   a3186003d85ffae0d1a27855dabc6c93
#
_cell.length_a   1.000
_cell.length_b   1.000
_cell.length_c   1.000
_cell.angle_alpha   90.00
_cell.angle_beta   90.00
_cell.angle_gamma   90.00
#
_symmetry.space_group_name_H-M   'P 1'
#
loop_
_entity.id
_entity.type
_entity.pdbx_description
1 polymer ?
#
loop_
_entity_poly.entity_id
_entity_poly.type
_entity_poly.pdbx_seq_one_letter_code
_entity_poly.pdbx_strand_id
1 'polypeptide(L)'
;MKKICVIFGGASSEHDISIITGLQLYKNISPRYDIKMIYFGLDNHFYLSTKSDATYYSDKKKIKLPEIIFYNGAVYKKRFFKKLFDVDLIINCCHGGVGENGDLSAFFEVHNIRYTNSNPLSSHIAMNKSLAKSLLKDELNVVEGILVTKENKNLAIEEIKNNLSDDLIVKPNSLGSSIGVKACNKENFTEQIEAIFEMKDDALVENRVTNMIELNQACVSTKDGLILSAIEQPLSNHGFLTFEDKYLGGKTKGKDRIIPAKI
;
A
#
# COMPACT_ATOMS: atom_id res chain seq x y z
N MET A 1 -13.21 -10.94 26.38
CA MET A 1 -13.32 -10.53 24.96
C MET A 1 -11.92 -10.47 24.38
N LYS A 2 -11.75 -10.92 23.12
CA LYS A 2 -10.45 -10.76 22.42
C LYS A 2 -10.19 -9.28 22.18
N LYS A 3 -8.93 -8.86 22.39
CA LYS A 3 -8.47 -7.49 22.14
C LYS A 3 -7.86 -7.39 20.75
N ILE A 4 -8.50 -6.62 19.91
CA ILE A 4 -8.08 -6.38 18.54
C ILE A 4 -7.60 -4.94 18.42
N CYS A 5 -6.41 -4.74 17.88
CA CYS A 5 -5.90 -3.41 17.57
C CYS A 5 -6.09 -3.12 16.09
N VAL A 6 -6.74 -2.00 15.77
CA VAL A 6 -6.80 -1.45 14.41
C VAL A 6 -5.71 -0.40 14.28
N ILE A 7 -4.70 -0.68 13.45
CA ILE A 7 -3.59 0.25 13.18
C ILE A 7 -3.85 0.98 11.87
N PHE A 8 -3.64 2.29 11.87
CA PHE A 8 -3.84 3.16 10.72
C PHE A 8 -2.88 4.37 10.76
N GLY A 9 -2.66 5.02 9.62
CA GLY A 9 -1.70 6.09 9.44
C GLY A 9 -0.42 5.57 8.76
N GLY A 10 0.74 5.78 9.36
CA GLY A 10 2.05 5.39 8.84
C GLY A 10 2.74 6.49 8.02
N ALA A 11 4.06 6.42 7.94
CA ALA A 11 4.87 7.36 7.18
C ALA A 11 4.87 7.01 5.69
N SER A 12 3.79 7.33 5.00
CA SER A 12 3.63 7.11 3.56
C SER A 12 2.87 8.25 2.90
N SER A 13 2.91 8.31 1.59
CA SER A 13 2.09 9.22 0.78
C SER A 13 0.58 8.94 0.89
N GLU A 14 0.21 7.76 1.39
CA GLU A 14 -1.18 7.30 1.57
C GLU A 14 -1.65 7.40 3.02
N HIS A 15 -0.94 8.16 3.86
CA HIS A 15 -1.23 8.35 5.29
C HIS A 15 -2.69 8.67 5.58
N ASP A 16 -3.26 9.64 4.87
CA ASP A 16 -4.63 10.10 5.10
C ASP A 16 -5.66 9.03 4.68
N ILE A 17 -5.38 8.27 3.63
CA ILE A 17 -6.20 7.13 3.20
C ILE A 17 -6.19 6.03 4.27
N SER A 18 -5.02 5.73 4.85
CA SER A 18 -4.87 4.79 5.96
C SER A 18 -5.76 5.17 7.15
N ILE A 19 -5.83 6.45 7.49
CA ILE A 19 -6.69 6.95 8.56
C ILE A 19 -8.16 6.70 8.24
N ILE A 20 -8.60 7.03 7.03
CA ILE A 20 -9.99 6.81 6.58
C ILE A 20 -10.34 5.33 6.67
N THR A 21 -9.48 4.46 6.14
CA THR A 21 -9.68 3.00 6.14
C THR A 21 -9.79 2.46 7.58
N GLY A 22 -8.87 2.83 8.46
CA GLY A 22 -8.87 2.37 9.86
C GLY A 22 -10.09 2.84 10.63
N LEU A 23 -10.52 4.08 10.44
CA LEU A 23 -11.71 4.60 11.11
C LEU A 23 -13.02 4.01 10.54
N GLN A 24 -13.07 3.71 9.25
CA GLN A 24 -14.21 3.00 8.66
C GLN A 24 -14.31 1.57 9.20
N LEU A 25 -13.19 0.86 9.26
CA LEU A 25 -13.15 -0.47 9.85
C LEU A 25 -13.58 -0.44 11.32
N TYR A 26 -13.04 0.48 12.12
CA TYR A 26 -13.41 0.63 13.53
C TYR A 26 -14.91 0.82 13.73
N LYS A 27 -15.58 1.59 12.89
CA LYS A 27 -17.03 1.84 12.95
C LYS A 27 -17.86 0.61 12.59
N ASN A 28 -17.32 -0.30 11.77
CA ASN A 28 -18.06 -1.44 11.23
C ASN A 28 -17.71 -2.77 11.93
N ILE A 29 -16.69 -2.80 12.75
CA ILE A 29 -16.28 -4.03 13.41
C ILE A 29 -17.29 -4.43 14.51
N SER A 30 -17.50 -5.74 14.65
CA SER A 30 -18.48 -6.26 15.60
C SER A 30 -18.17 -5.87 17.05
N PRO A 31 -19.19 -5.46 17.85
CA PRO A 31 -19.04 -5.17 19.28
C PRO A 31 -18.65 -6.38 20.14
N ARG A 32 -18.53 -7.57 19.53
CA ARG A 32 -18.04 -8.78 20.22
C ARG A 32 -16.55 -8.74 20.58
N TYR A 33 -15.82 -7.75 20.08
CA TYR A 33 -14.40 -7.57 20.32
C TYR A 33 -14.13 -6.31 21.14
N ASP A 34 -13.07 -6.34 21.95
CA ASP A 34 -12.52 -5.14 22.59
C ASP A 34 -11.55 -4.47 21.62
N ILE A 35 -12.02 -3.44 20.90
CA ILE A 35 -11.26 -2.78 19.86
C ILE A 35 -10.44 -1.63 20.42
N LYS A 36 -9.15 -1.61 20.11
CA LYS A 36 -8.21 -0.52 20.39
C LYS A 36 -7.75 0.12 19.09
N MET A 37 -7.90 1.42 18.98
CA MET A 37 -7.37 2.18 17.84
C MET A 37 -5.92 2.58 18.11
N ILE A 38 -5.03 2.32 17.17
CA ILE A 38 -3.63 2.68 17.24
C ILE A 38 -3.29 3.54 16.02
N TYR A 39 -2.95 4.77 16.28
CA TYR A 39 -2.43 5.68 15.27
C TYR A 39 -0.93 5.48 15.12
N PHE A 40 -0.51 5.15 13.92
CA PHE A 40 0.89 5.11 13.52
C PHE A 40 1.26 6.47 12.93
N GLY A 41 2.11 7.21 13.62
CA GLY A 41 2.48 8.58 13.25
C GLY A 41 3.42 8.65 12.05
N LEU A 42 3.52 9.83 11.46
CA LEU A 42 4.54 10.13 10.43
C LEU A 42 5.98 10.11 10.99
N ASP A 43 6.13 10.12 12.29
CA ASP A 43 7.38 9.99 13.03
C ASP A 43 7.76 8.54 13.31
N ASN A 44 7.00 7.58 12.74
CA ASN A 44 7.15 6.14 12.97
C ASN A 44 6.94 5.70 14.44
N HIS A 45 6.21 6.49 15.23
CA HIS A 45 5.81 6.11 16.58
C HIS A 45 4.34 5.66 16.62
N PHE A 46 4.01 4.84 17.61
CA PHE A 46 2.65 4.36 17.82
C PHE A 46 1.97 5.12 18.94
N TYR A 47 0.71 5.43 18.74
CA TYR A 47 -0.10 6.19 19.68
C TYR A 47 -1.44 5.50 19.92
N LEU A 48 -1.83 5.36 21.20
CA LEU A 48 -3.16 4.85 21.55
C LEU A 48 -4.20 5.94 21.31
N SER A 49 -5.17 5.68 20.44
CA SER A 49 -6.19 6.67 20.11
C SER A 49 -7.58 6.28 20.62
N THR A 50 -8.35 7.29 20.98
CA THR A 50 -9.79 7.23 21.20
C THR A 50 -10.55 8.14 20.25
N LYS A 51 -9.86 8.73 19.26
CA LYS A 51 -10.42 9.67 18.30
C LYS A 51 -10.91 8.95 17.06
N SER A 52 -12.21 8.97 16.81
CA SER A 52 -12.86 8.32 15.68
C SER A 52 -13.26 9.26 14.53
N ASP A 53 -12.82 10.51 14.61
CA ASP A 53 -13.02 11.53 13.56
C ASP A 53 -11.71 11.76 12.80
N ALA A 54 -11.74 11.63 11.47
CA ALA A 54 -10.59 11.82 10.61
C ALA A 54 -10.01 13.24 10.69
N THR A 55 -10.86 14.24 10.93
CA THR A 55 -10.43 15.66 11.06
C THR A 55 -9.46 15.88 12.21
N TYR A 56 -9.49 15.03 13.25
CA TYR A 56 -8.53 15.11 14.35
C TYR A 56 -7.09 14.90 13.87
N TYR A 57 -6.89 14.11 12.82
CA TYR A 57 -5.58 13.75 12.30
C TYR A 57 -5.08 14.66 11.18
N SER A 58 -5.92 15.56 10.66
CA SER A 58 -5.56 16.47 9.55
C SER A 58 -4.49 17.50 9.95
N ASP A 59 -4.49 17.95 11.20
CA ASP A 59 -3.45 18.85 11.73
C ASP A 59 -2.39 18.06 12.52
N LYS A 60 -1.41 17.58 11.78
CA LYS A 60 -0.32 16.71 12.28
C LYS A 60 0.44 17.31 13.48
N LYS A 61 0.47 18.64 13.62
CA LYS A 61 1.13 19.34 14.75
C LYS A 61 0.30 19.37 16.03
N LYS A 62 -1.01 19.10 15.93
CA LYS A 62 -1.93 19.14 17.07
C LYS A 62 -2.28 17.78 17.65
N ILE A 63 -1.79 16.68 17.04
CA ILE A 63 -2.05 15.34 17.54
C ILE A 63 -1.39 15.16 18.91
N LYS A 64 -2.23 15.00 19.93
CA LYS A 64 -1.81 14.77 21.32
C LYS A 64 -2.40 13.47 21.81
N LEU A 65 -1.71 12.36 21.52
CA LEU A 65 -2.11 11.03 21.92
C LEU A 65 -1.02 10.40 22.81
N PRO A 66 -1.38 9.51 23.74
CA PRO A 66 -0.40 8.80 24.55
C PRO A 66 0.43 7.86 23.67
N GLU A 67 1.74 8.05 23.68
CA GLU A 67 2.68 7.20 22.97
C GLU A 67 2.77 5.84 23.64
N ILE A 68 2.77 4.80 22.82
CA ILE A 68 2.86 3.40 23.21
C ILE A 68 3.99 2.69 22.50
N ILE A 69 4.34 1.53 23.01
CA ILE A 69 5.25 0.58 22.37
C ILE A 69 4.61 -0.82 22.41
N PHE A 70 4.95 -1.62 21.41
CA PHE A 70 4.66 -3.04 21.41
C PHE A 70 5.86 -3.82 21.98
N TYR A 71 5.59 -4.79 22.81
CA TYR A 71 6.60 -5.69 23.31
C TYR A 71 6.00 -7.03 23.72
N ASN A 72 6.52 -8.12 23.17
CA ASN A 72 6.18 -9.51 23.50
C ASN A 72 4.67 -9.75 23.68
N GLY A 73 3.89 -9.55 22.61
CA GLY A 73 2.44 -9.82 22.59
C GLY A 73 1.56 -8.77 23.27
N ALA A 74 2.13 -7.65 23.73
CA ALA A 74 1.38 -6.66 24.50
C ALA A 74 1.72 -5.23 24.13
N VAL A 75 0.83 -4.32 24.52
CA VAL A 75 0.99 -2.87 24.41
C VAL A 75 1.37 -2.28 25.76
N TYR A 76 2.37 -1.43 25.76
CA TYR A 76 2.87 -0.71 26.94
C TYR A 76 2.80 0.79 26.72
N LYS A 77 2.53 1.54 27.79
CA LYS A 77 2.75 2.98 27.78
C LYS A 77 4.25 3.24 27.72
N LYS A 78 4.75 4.02 26.74
CA LYS A 78 6.17 4.30 26.56
C LYS A 78 6.78 4.89 27.83
N ARG A 79 6.13 5.88 28.42
CA ARG A 79 6.55 6.44 29.71
C ARG A 79 6.32 5.41 30.82
N PHE A 80 7.35 5.06 31.57
CA PHE A 80 7.37 4.09 32.67
C PHE A 80 7.23 2.60 32.25
N PHE A 81 7.23 2.27 30.98
CA PHE A 81 7.12 0.89 30.47
C PHE A 81 5.98 0.09 31.15
N LYS A 82 4.85 0.74 31.37
CA LYS A 82 3.70 0.12 32.05
C LYS A 82 2.85 -0.63 31.03
N LYS A 83 2.67 -1.95 31.28
CA LYS A 83 1.74 -2.77 30.46
C LYS A 83 0.33 -2.21 30.52
N LEU A 84 -0.30 -2.07 29.37
CA LEU A 84 -1.69 -1.62 29.22
C LEU A 84 -2.63 -2.79 28.95
N PHE A 85 -2.28 -3.65 27.98
CA PHE A 85 -3.06 -4.82 27.61
C PHE A 85 -2.28 -5.78 26.71
N ASP A 86 -2.73 -7.04 26.66
CA ASP A 86 -2.29 -8.02 25.68
C ASP A 86 -3.03 -7.84 24.35
N VAL A 87 -2.39 -8.18 23.24
CA VAL A 87 -2.93 -8.07 21.88
C VAL A 87 -3.22 -9.46 21.33
N ASP A 88 -4.46 -9.73 20.99
CA ASP A 88 -4.85 -11.00 20.33
C ASP A 88 -4.63 -10.94 18.81
N LEU A 89 -4.85 -9.76 18.21
CA LEU A 89 -4.73 -9.54 16.76
C LEU A 89 -4.52 -8.06 16.43
N ILE A 90 -3.66 -7.82 15.47
CA ILE A 90 -3.56 -6.53 14.77
C ILE A 90 -4.34 -6.62 13.46
N ILE A 91 -5.23 -5.66 13.20
CA ILE A 91 -5.74 -5.39 11.86
C ILE A 91 -4.99 -4.17 11.33
N ASN A 92 -4.15 -4.40 10.33
CA ASN A 92 -3.36 -3.35 9.72
C ASN A 92 -4.16 -2.69 8.58
N CYS A 93 -4.45 -1.41 8.74
CA CYS A 93 -5.12 -0.55 7.77
C CYS A 93 -4.16 0.49 7.18
N CYS A 94 -2.85 0.35 7.40
CA CYS A 94 -1.87 1.24 6.79
C CYS A 94 -1.75 0.96 5.29
N HIS A 95 -1.69 2.02 4.49
CA HIS A 95 -1.47 1.97 3.05
C HIS A 95 -0.10 2.55 2.72
N GLY A 96 0.59 1.90 1.78
CA GLY A 96 1.90 2.31 1.30
C GLY A 96 3.04 2.20 2.34
N GLY A 97 4.25 2.38 1.87
CA GLY A 97 5.45 2.43 2.71
C GLY A 97 5.58 1.24 3.66
N VAL A 98 6.09 1.49 4.85
CA VAL A 98 6.33 0.47 5.90
C VAL A 98 5.06 -0.28 6.33
N GLY A 99 3.87 0.24 6.03
CA GLY A 99 2.59 -0.40 6.33
C GLY A 99 2.27 -1.59 5.41
N GLU A 100 2.77 -1.58 4.18
CA GLU A 100 2.47 -2.59 3.14
C GLU A 100 3.70 -3.36 2.66
N ASN A 101 4.92 -2.80 2.78
CA ASN A 101 6.14 -3.41 2.26
C ASN A 101 6.66 -4.60 3.08
N GLY A 102 6.00 -4.98 4.18
CA GLY A 102 6.39 -6.09 5.04
C GLY A 102 7.15 -5.69 6.31
N ASP A 103 7.67 -4.47 6.42
CA ASP A 103 8.43 -4.01 7.60
C ASP A 103 7.58 -4.06 8.86
N LEU A 104 6.35 -3.56 8.79
CA LEU A 104 5.42 -3.59 9.92
C LEU A 104 5.00 -5.03 10.28
N SER A 105 4.86 -5.90 9.28
CA SER A 105 4.60 -7.33 9.49
C SER A 105 5.77 -7.99 10.23
N ALA A 106 7.02 -7.74 9.80
CA ALA A 106 8.22 -8.25 10.46
C ALA A 106 8.34 -7.74 11.90
N PHE A 107 8.02 -6.47 12.13
CA PHE A 107 7.98 -5.89 13.47
C PHE A 107 7.00 -6.65 14.38
N PHE A 108 5.80 -6.99 13.91
CA PHE A 108 4.84 -7.76 14.70
C PHE A 108 5.30 -9.20 14.95
N GLU A 109 5.95 -9.85 13.98
CA GLU A 109 6.51 -11.20 14.17
C GLU A 109 7.56 -11.21 15.27
N VAL A 110 8.49 -10.26 15.27
CA VAL A 110 9.53 -10.13 16.32
C VAL A 110 8.90 -9.93 17.70
N HIS A 111 7.74 -9.29 17.77
CA HIS A 111 7.01 -9.05 19.02
C HIS A 111 5.96 -10.12 19.36
N ASN A 112 5.92 -11.25 18.65
CA ASN A 112 4.95 -12.34 18.85
C ASN A 112 3.48 -11.86 18.78
N ILE A 113 3.17 -10.97 17.84
CA ILE A 113 1.84 -10.40 17.65
C ILE A 113 1.25 -10.91 16.34
N ARG A 114 0.04 -11.44 16.37
CA ARG A 114 -0.72 -11.82 15.17
C ARG A 114 -1.20 -10.59 14.43
N TYR A 115 -1.18 -10.65 13.09
CA TYR A 115 -1.63 -9.56 12.22
C TYR A 115 -2.35 -10.08 10.96
N THR A 116 -3.02 -9.19 10.21
CA THR A 116 -3.87 -9.57 9.07
C THR A 116 -3.18 -9.49 7.70
N ASN A 117 -2.00 -8.94 7.59
CA ASN A 117 -1.28 -8.80 6.33
C ASN A 117 -0.62 -10.12 5.89
N SER A 118 -0.11 -10.13 4.66
CA SER A 118 0.82 -11.15 4.20
C SER A 118 2.12 -11.12 5.02
N ASN A 119 2.86 -12.23 4.99
CA ASN A 119 4.15 -12.29 5.68
C ASN A 119 5.14 -11.26 5.08
N PRO A 120 6.23 -10.92 5.81
CA PRO A 120 7.17 -9.88 5.39
C PRO A 120 7.76 -10.11 4.00
N LEU A 121 8.16 -11.34 3.69
CA LEU A 121 8.78 -11.67 2.40
C LEU A 121 7.79 -11.47 1.23
N SER A 122 6.58 -12.02 1.35
CA SER A 122 5.56 -11.87 0.31
C SER A 122 5.16 -10.42 0.09
N SER A 123 5.05 -9.64 1.17
CA SER A 123 4.74 -8.21 1.11
C SER A 123 5.85 -7.43 0.40
N HIS A 124 7.11 -7.73 0.72
CA HIS A 124 8.27 -7.08 0.09
C HIS A 124 8.35 -7.38 -1.41
N ILE A 125 8.16 -8.63 -1.79
CA ILE A 125 8.12 -9.05 -3.20
C ILE A 125 7.00 -8.33 -3.95
N ALA A 126 5.78 -8.34 -3.40
CA ALA A 126 4.62 -7.73 -4.05
C ALA A 126 4.73 -6.20 -4.18
N MET A 127 5.40 -5.53 -3.23
CA MET A 127 5.64 -4.09 -3.29
C MET A 127 6.66 -3.71 -4.37
N ASN A 128 7.66 -4.55 -4.62
CA ASN A 128 8.72 -4.33 -5.58
C ASN A 128 8.31 -4.87 -6.97
N LYS A 129 7.92 -3.96 -7.89
CA LYS A 129 7.37 -4.34 -9.20
C LYS A 129 8.35 -5.15 -10.06
N SER A 130 9.61 -4.77 -10.10
CA SER A 130 10.63 -5.49 -10.89
C SER A 130 10.88 -6.89 -10.34
N LEU A 131 10.94 -7.04 -9.02
CA LEU A 131 11.12 -8.33 -8.36
C LEU A 131 9.90 -9.22 -8.56
N ALA A 132 8.68 -8.69 -8.34
CA ALA A 132 7.44 -9.44 -8.58
C ALA A 132 7.35 -9.95 -10.02
N LYS A 133 7.67 -9.09 -11.02
CA LYS A 133 7.71 -9.47 -12.42
C LYS A 133 8.74 -10.56 -12.70
N SER A 134 9.95 -10.42 -12.15
CA SER A 134 11.02 -11.41 -12.32
C SER A 134 10.65 -12.78 -11.79
N LEU A 135 9.88 -12.86 -10.70
CA LEU A 135 9.40 -14.12 -10.14
C LEU A 135 8.22 -14.74 -10.90
N LEU A 136 7.40 -13.89 -11.52
CA LEU A 136 6.16 -14.36 -12.16
C LEU A 136 6.28 -14.56 -13.67
N LYS A 137 7.34 -14.09 -14.32
CA LYS A 137 7.48 -14.08 -15.79
C LYS A 137 7.40 -15.46 -16.45
N ASP A 138 7.80 -16.52 -15.74
CA ASP A 138 7.78 -17.89 -16.28
C ASP A 138 6.38 -18.54 -16.14
N GLU A 139 5.52 -17.98 -15.27
CA GLU A 139 4.17 -18.49 -15.00
C GLU A 139 3.07 -17.61 -15.60
N LEU A 140 3.33 -16.32 -15.78
CA LEU A 140 2.35 -15.32 -16.23
C LEU A 140 2.93 -14.45 -17.36
N ASN A 141 2.07 -14.01 -18.26
CA ASN A 141 2.42 -12.98 -19.23
C ASN A 141 2.55 -11.63 -18.50
N VAL A 142 3.77 -11.22 -18.22
CA VAL A 142 4.07 -9.93 -17.62
C VAL A 142 4.60 -8.97 -18.69
N VAL A 143 4.24 -7.69 -18.58
CA VAL A 143 4.86 -6.65 -19.42
C VAL A 143 6.32 -6.53 -19.03
N GLU A 144 7.21 -6.72 -19.98
CA GLU A 144 8.66 -6.54 -19.77
C GLU A 144 8.97 -5.10 -19.43
N GLY A 145 9.92 -4.92 -18.51
CA GLY A 145 10.34 -3.61 -18.05
C GLY A 145 11.81 -3.59 -17.68
N ILE A 146 12.42 -2.42 -17.83
CA ILE A 146 13.81 -2.16 -17.50
C ILE A 146 13.85 -1.35 -16.20
N LEU A 147 14.51 -1.92 -15.19
CA LEU A 147 14.74 -1.25 -13.91
C LEU A 147 15.90 -0.28 -14.04
N VAL A 148 15.65 0.98 -13.73
CA VAL A 148 16.64 2.06 -13.76
C VAL A 148 16.93 2.50 -12.32
N THR A 149 18.14 2.24 -11.86
CA THR A 149 18.71 2.76 -10.62
C THR A 149 19.68 3.88 -10.91
N LYS A 150 20.13 4.59 -9.88
CA LYS A 150 21.17 5.62 -10.06
C LYS A 150 22.49 5.05 -10.58
N GLU A 151 22.80 3.81 -10.19
CA GLU A 151 24.05 3.12 -10.55
C GLU A 151 24.07 2.64 -11.99
N ASN A 152 22.93 2.13 -12.51
CA ASN A 152 22.87 1.58 -13.88
C ASN A 152 22.28 2.55 -14.91
N LYS A 153 21.94 3.79 -14.53
CA LYS A 153 21.13 4.73 -15.31
C LYS A 153 21.55 4.82 -16.78
N ASN A 154 22.83 5.04 -17.06
CA ASN A 154 23.29 5.23 -18.44
C ASN A 154 23.11 3.98 -19.30
N LEU A 155 23.43 2.81 -18.75
CA LEU A 155 23.25 1.53 -19.44
C LEU A 155 21.77 1.23 -19.68
N ALA A 156 20.92 1.46 -18.67
CA ALA A 156 19.48 1.24 -18.77
C ALA A 156 18.82 2.19 -19.78
N ILE A 157 19.26 3.45 -19.89
CA ILE A 157 18.76 4.38 -20.89
C ILE A 157 19.07 3.88 -22.32
N GLU A 158 20.26 3.38 -22.57
CA GLU A 158 20.64 2.78 -23.84
C GLU A 158 19.79 1.54 -24.16
N GLU A 159 19.60 0.69 -23.17
CA GLU A 159 18.78 -0.52 -23.28
C GLU A 159 17.32 -0.18 -23.60
N ILE A 160 16.73 0.81 -22.92
CA ILE A 160 15.37 1.30 -23.18
C ILE A 160 15.23 1.80 -24.61
N LYS A 161 16.17 2.63 -25.07
CA LYS A 161 16.15 3.17 -26.44
C LYS A 161 16.21 2.08 -27.52
N ASN A 162 16.95 1.01 -27.26
CA ASN A 162 17.15 -0.08 -28.21
C ASN A 162 16.02 -1.11 -28.20
N ASN A 163 15.47 -1.43 -27.03
CA ASN A 163 14.62 -2.61 -26.86
C ASN A 163 13.13 -2.30 -26.65
N LEU A 164 12.77 -1.11 -26.14
CA LEU A 164 11.39 -0.74 -25.94
C LEU A 164 10.83 0.09 -27.10
N SER A 165 9.50 0.13 -27.23
CA SER A 165 8.78 0.96 -28.20
C SER A 165 8.89 2.45 -27.86
N ASP A 166 8.31 3.31 -28.71
CA ASP A 166 8.27 4.75 -28.42
C ASP A 166 7.19 5.14 -27.40
N ASP A 167 6.13 4.35 -27.27
CA ASP A 167 5.05 4.58 -26.28
C ASP A 167 5.40 3.87 -24.96
N LEU A 168 5.84 4.65 -23.98
CA LEU A 168 6.40 4.17 -22.73
C LEU A 168 5.53 4.57 -21.54
N ILE A 169 5.67 3.80 -20.45
CA ILE A 169 5.20 4.17 -19.13
C ILE A 169 6.37 4.08 -18.14
N VAL A 170 6.57 5.14 -17.37
CA VAL A 170 7.57 5.22 -16.30
C VAL A 170 6.85 5.25 -14.97
N LYS A 171 7.30 4.44 -14.03
CA LYS A 171 6.65 4.30 -12.70
C LYS A 171 7.67 3.99 -11.61
N PRO A 172 7.43 4.44 -10.37
CA PRO A 172 8.23 4.04 -9.23
C PRO A 172 8.18 2.51 -9.03
N ASN A 173 9.32 1.92 -8.72
CA ASN A 173 9.42 0.47 -8.53
C ASN A 173 8.68 -0.02 -7.26
N SER A 174 8.66 0.79 -6.19
CA SER A 174 8.14 0.40 -4.87
C SER A 174 6.98 1.25 -4.32
N LEU A 175 6.43 2.18 -5.10
CA LEU A 175 5.24 2.95 -4.69
C LEU A 175 3.95 2.38 -5.29
N GLY A 176 2.85 2.52 -4.53
CA GLY A 176 1.51 2.11 -4.91
C GLY A 176 0.64 3.24 -5.47
N SER A 177 -0.67 2.98 -5.59
CA SER A 177 -1.74 3.95 -5.87
C SER A 177 -1.53 4.86 -7.07
N SER A 178 -0.82 4.39 -8.09
CA SER A 178 -0.47 5.15 -9.31
C SER A 178 0.34 6.43 -9.05
N ILE A 179 0.93 6.58 -7.88
CA ILE A 179 1.80 7.71 -7.54
C ILE A 179 3.04 7.66 -8.43
N GLY A 180 3.36 8.78 -9.07
CA GLY A 180 4.53 8.92 -9.94
C GLY A 180 4.46 8.15 -11.28
N VAL A 181 3.32 7.51 -11.61
CA VAL A 181 3.13 6.82 -12.88
C VAL A 181 2.90 7.85 -14.00
N LYS A 182 3.70 7.79 -15.07
CA LYS A 182 3.62 8.72 -16.20
C LYS A 182 3.77 7.98 -17.53
N ALA A 183 2.83 8.24 -18.44
CA ALA A 183 2.99 7.92 -19.86
C ALA A 183 3.94 8.93 -20.50
N CYS A 184 4.84 8.46 -21.37
CA CYS A 184 5.87 9.26 -22.02
C CYS A 184 6.35 8.58 -23.32
N ASN A 185 7.33 9.16 -23.97
CA ASN A 185 7.98 8.62 -25.15
C ASN A 185 9.52 8.64 -25.01
N LYS A 186 10.24 8.17 -26.03
CA LYS A 186 11.72 8.14 -26.03
C LYS A 186 12.38 9.52 -25.98
N GLU A 187 11.66 10.58 -26.22
CA GLU A 187 12.20 11.95 -26.15
C GLU A 187 12.26 12.47 -24.72
N ASN A 188 11.28 12.07 -23.86
CA ASN A 188 11.10 12.68 -22.54
C ASN A 188 11.07 11.70 -21.34
N PHE A 189 11.28 10.39 -21.57
CA PHE A 189 11.24 9.39 -20.46
C PHE A 189 12.34 9.63 -19.41
N THR A 190 13.47 10.20 -19.80
CA THR A 190 14.58 10.48 -18.88
C THR A 190 14.21 11.50 -17.81
N GLU A 191 13.38 12.50 -18.15
CA GLU A 191 12.86 13.48 -17.20
C GLU A 191 11.96 12.80 -16.16
N GLN A 192 11.18 11.79 -16.60
CA GLN A 192 10.31 11.05 -15.69
C GLN A 192 11.10 10.14 -14.74
N ILE A 193 12.22 9.58 -15.21
CA ILE A 193 13.16 8.82 -14.35
C ILE A 193 13.73 9.73 -13.26
N GLU A 194 14.18 10.93 -13.61
CA GLU A 194 14.71 11.88 -12.62
C GLU A 194 13.65 12.25 -11.57
N ALA A 195 12.41 12.48 -11.99
CA ALA A 195 11.32 12.78 -11.07
C ALA A 195 11.08 11.64 -10.06
N ILE A 196 11.26 10.38 -10.49
CA ILE A 196 11.17 9.23 -9.57
C ILE A 196 12.38 9.18 -8.62
N PHE A 197 13.58 9.47 -9.09
CA PHE A 197 14.77 9.56 -8.22
C PHE A 197 14.63 10.63 -7.14
N GLU A 198 13.94 11.74 -7.44
CA GLU A 198 13.59 12.75 -6.42
C GLU A 198 12.63 12.20 -5.36
N MET A 199 11.77 11.24 -5.72
CA MET A 199 10.92 10.52 -4.77
C MET A 199 11.69 9.48 -3.93
N LYS A 200 12.99 9.30 -4.17
CA LYS A 200 13.87 8.31 -3.51
C LYS A 200 13.47 6.87 -3.80
N ASP A 201 13.01 6.61 -5.02
CA ASP A 201 12.69 5.27 -5.52
C ASP A 201 13.44 5.02 -6.83
N ASP A 202 13.56 3.76 -7.23
CA ASP A 202 14.04 3.35 -8.54
C ASP A 202 12.91 3.44 -9.56
N ALA A 203 13.24 3.69 -10.82
CA ALA A 203 12.27 3.78 -11.90
C ALA A 203 12.15 2.46 -12.65
N LEU A 204 10.92 2.01 -12.89
CA LEU A 204 10.63 0.94 -13.84
C LEU A 204 10.04 1.53 -15.11
N VAL A 205 10.69 1.26 -16.24
CA VAL A 205 10.27 1.72 -17.58
C VAL A 205 9.76 0.53 -18.37
N GLU A 206 8.56 0.64 -18.93
CA GLU A 206 7.89 -0.43 -19.67
C GLU A 206 7.27 0.10 -20.96
N ASN A 207 7.01 -0.81 -21.91
CA ASN A 207 6.09 -0.52 -23.00
C ASN A 207 4.70 -0.23 -22.44
N ARG A 208 4.09 0.85 -22.87
CA ARG A 208 2.74 1.18 -22.44
C ARG A 208 1.72 0.22 -23.06
N VAL A 209 0.92 -0.41 -22.21
CA VAL A 209 -0.22 -1.20 -22.64
C VAL A 209 -1.37 -0.26 -22.96
N THR A 210 -1.89 -0.33 -24.19
CA THR A 210 -3.05 0.42 -24.62
C THR A 210 -4.28 -0.49 -24.65
N ASN A 211 -5.48 0.10 -24.58
CA ASN A 211 -6.76 -0.64 -24.59
C ASN A 211 -6.87 -1.71 -23.52
N MET A 212 -6.28 -1.46 -22.34
CA MET A 212 -6.32 -2.40 -21.23
C MET A 212 -7.64 -2.36 -20.47
N ILE A 213 -7.98 -3.48 -19.86
CA ILE A 213 -9.05 -3.60 -18.87
C ILE A 213 -8.39 -3.87 -17.53
N GLU A 214 -8.63 -3.02 -16.53
CA GLU A 214 -8.18 -3.27 -15.15
C GLU A 214 -9.16 -4.19 -14.44
N LEU A 215 -8.63 -5.20 -13.76
CA LEU A 215 -9.42 -6.16 -12.98
C LEU A 215 -8.85 -6.27 -11.57
N ASN A 216 -9.73 -6.27 -10.58
CA ASN A 216 -9.37 -6.48 -9.19
C ASN A 216 -10.06 -7.73 -8.65
N GLN A 217 -9.34 -8.51 -7.87
CA GLN A 217 -9.89 -9.63 -7.14
C GLN A 217 -9.27 -9.72 -5.75
N ALA A 218 -10.09 -9.69 -4.72
CA ALA A 218 -9.62 -9.90 -3.36
C ALA A 218 -9.38 -11.39 -3.11
N CYS A 219 -8.32 -11.70 -2.37
CA CYS A 219 -7.94 -13.04 -2.01
C CYS A 219 -7.64 -13.10 -0.52
N VAL A 220 -8.14 -14.14 0.16
CA VAL A 220 -7.88 -14.41 1.58
C VAL A 220 -7.43 -15.86 1.74
N SER A 221 -6.29 -16.06 2.41
CA SER A 221 -5.82 -17.38 2.77
C SER A 221 -6.49 -17.84 4.07
N THR A 222 -7.02 -19.05 4.07
CA THR A 222 -7.65 -19.69 5.23
C THR A 222 -7.01 -21.06 5.45
N LYS A 223 -7.34 -21.70 6.59
CA LYS A 223 -6.91 -23.09 6.85
C LYS A 223 -7.46 -24.11 5.83
N ASP A 224 -8.54 -23.77 5.15
CA ASP A 224 -9.23 -24.64 4.18
C ASP A 224 -8.86 -24.27 2.72
N GLY A 225 -7.91 -23.34 2.51
CA GLY A 225 -7.45 -22.90 1.19
C GLY A 225 -7.71 -21.42 0.95
N LEU A 226 -7.62 -21.02 -0.33
CA LEU A 226 -7.83 -19.64 -0.76
C LEU A 226 -9.32 -19.38 -1.01
N ILE A 227 -9.81 -18.25 -0.49
CA ILE A 227 -11.13 -17.71 -0.82
C ILE A 227 -10.94 -16.49 -1.71
N LEU A 228 -11.59 -16.48 -2.87
CA LEU A 228 -11.54 -15.40 -3.84
C LEU A 228 -12.88 -14.64 -3.88
N SER A 229 -12.83 -13.34 -4.02
CA SER A 229 -14.01 -12.53 -4.29
C SER A 229 -14.48 -12.67 -5.73
N ALA A 230 -15.67 -12.14 -6.06
CA ALA A 230 -16.00 -11.83 -7.44
C ALA A 230 -14.96 -10.87 -8.04
N ILE A 231 -14.73 -10.96 -9.34
CA ILE A 231 -13.83 -10.05 -10.07
C ILE A 231 -14.54 -8.71 -10.23
N GLU A 232 -13.85 -7.64 -9.87
CA GLU A 232 -14.28 -6.26 -10.06
C GLU A 232 -13.54 -5.65 -11.24
N GLN A 233 -14.27 -4.97 -12.12
CA GLN A 233 -13.70 -4.11 -13.16
C GLN A 233 -13.93 -2.66 -12.75
N PRO A 234 -12.92 -1.94 -12.27
CA PRO A 234 -13.03 -0.50 -12.07
C PRO A 234 -13.10 0.22 -13.43
N LEU A 235 -13.85 1.32 -13.49
CA LEU A 235 -13.99 2.14 -14.69
C LEU A 235 -13.18 3.42 -14.49
N SER A 236 -12.25 3.71 -15.42
CA SER A 236 -11.46 4.94 -15.44
C SER A 236 -11.77 5.75 -16.69
N ASN A 237 -11.81 7.08 -16.56
CA ASN A 237 -11.94 8.01 -17.68
C ASN A 237 -10.59 8.34 -18.35
N HIS A 238 -9.48 7.89 -17.79
CA HIS A 238 -8.11 8.26 -18.19
C HIS A 238 -7.29 7.10 -18.75
N GLY A 239 -7.93 5.95 -19.04
CA GLY A 239 -7.25 4.77 -19.57
C GLY A 239 -6.50 3.93 -18.51
N PHE A 240 -6.27 4.45 -17.31
CA PHE A 240 -5.85 3.74 -16.10
C PHE A 240 -6.35 4.50 -14.86
N LEU A 241 -6.51 3.79 -13.73
CA LEU A 241 -6.97 4.41 -12.48
C LEU A 241 -5.88 5.31 -11.89
N THR A 242 -6.11 6.61 -11.91
CA THR A 242 -5.26 7.60 -11.23
C THR A 242 -5.47 7.57 -9.72
N PHE A 243 -4.62 8.27 -8.96
CA PHE A 243 -4.81 8.47 -7.52
C PHE A 243 -6.13 9.20 -7.23
N GLU A 244 -6.44 10.21 -8.05
CA GLU A 244 -7.70 10.97 -7.97
C GLU A 244 -8.91 10.08 -8.21
N ASP A 245 -8.87 9.18 -9.21
CA ASP A 245 -9.95 8.23 -9.49
C ASP A 245 -10.19 7.28 -8.31
N LYS A 246 -9.10 6.83 -7.67
CA LYS A 246 -9.17 5.87 -6.55
C LYS A 246 -9.73 6.48 -5.26
N TYR A 247 -9.36 7.72 -4.95
CA TYR A 247 -9.58 8.29 -3.61
C TYR A 247 -10.34 9.60 -3.59
N LEU A 248 -10.31 10.41 -4.67
CA LEU A 248 -10.91 11.74 -4.74
C LEU A 248 -12.12 11.83 -5.66
N GLY A 249 -12.40 10.78 -6.44
CA GLY A 249 -13.55 10.65 -7.32
C GLY A 249 -14.87 10.74 -6.56
N GLY A 250 -15.24 11.95 -6.16
CA GLY A 250 -16.47 12.23 -5.44
C GLY A 250 -17.60 12.51 -6.40
N LYS A 251 -18.75 11.86 -6.22
CA LYS A 251 -20.14 12.12 -6.64
C LYS A 251 -20.83 11.04 -7.47
N THR A 252 -20.17 10.00 -7.97
CA THR A 252 -20.84 8.89 -8.67
C THR A 252 -20.79 7.60 -7.87
N LYS A 253 -21.42 7.58 -6.71
CA LYS A 253 -21.55 6.35 -5.90
C LYS A 253 -22.18 5.24 -6.76
N GLY A 254 -21.41 4.19 -7.07
CA GLY A 254 -21.88 2.93 -7.64
C GLY A 254 -21.85 2.81 -9.16
N LYS A 255 -21.34 3.82 -9.91
CA LYS A 255 -21.20 3.73 -11.38
C LYS A 255 -19.76 3.50 -11.86
N ASP A 256 -18.80 3.49 -10.95
CA ASP A 256 -17.38 3.49 -11.29
C ASP A 256 -16.76 2.07 -11.33
N ARG A 257 -17.61 1.03 -11.28
CA ARG A 257 -17.17 -0.36 -11.29
C ARG A 257 -18.25 -1.32 -11.76
N ILE A 258 -17.84 -2.45 -12.32
CA ILE A 258 -18.70 -3.58 -12.72
C ILE A 258 -18.33 -4.78 -11.86
N ILE A 259 -19.30 -5.37 -11.13
CA ILE A 259 -19.12 -6.58 -10.31
C ILE A 259 -20.32 -7.52 -10.55
N PRO A 260 -20.09 -8.78 -10.98
CA PRO A 260 -18.83 -9.30 -11.51
C PRO A 260 -18.44 -8.60 -12.83
N ALA A 261 -17.14 -8.57 -13.12
CA ALA A 261 -16.61 -8.08 -14.38
C ALA A 261 -17.19 -8.85 -15.57
N LYS A 262 -17.42 -8.16 -16.69
CA LYS A 262 -17.89 -8.76 -17.94
C LYS A 262 -16.66 -9.08 -18.81
N ILE A 263 -16.04 -10.21 -18.58
CA ILE A 263 -14.88 -10.73 -19.31
C ILE A 263 -15.19 -12.09 -19.92
#